data_bd08de75623286e6b72ab8d344e782da
#
_entry.id   bd08de75623286e6b72ab8d344e782da
#
_cell.length_a   1.000
_cell.length_b   1.000
_cell.length_c   1.000
_cell.angle_alpha   90.00
_cell.angle_beta   90.00
_cell.angle_gamma   90.00
#
_symmetry.space_group_name_H-M   'P 1'
#
loop_
_entity.id
_entity.type
_entity.pdbx_description
1 polymer ?
#
loop_
_entity_poly.entity_id
_entity_poly.type
_entity_poly.pdbx_seq_one_letter_code
_entity_poly.pdbx_strand_id
1 'polypeptide(L)'
;YVAQHAFHHVEQHLEKTPNEYIRWRFQHGDDKEALAKDTMQLTDEEREKVKEPCTFEIEDDKGNKSKVKWRIEKLTGGRKTVKKETEYEVQFVGMTYNSNRYVSATKLAKWGFTKHMLVVDEKVAQRAGAFATPLTTANAEKHLEDVGLDKEFGTHTRMSALSGGQKVKVVIAAAMWALPHIVILDEPTNYLDRDSLGALA
;
A
#
# COMPACT_ATOMS: atom_id res chain seq x y z
N TYR A 1 3.05 10.50 -0.09
CA TYR A 1 4.21 11.38 -0.33
C TYR A 1 4.70 11.23 -1.75
N VAL A 2 4.78 12.34 -2.48
CA VAL A 2 5.33 12.40 -3.84
C VAL A 2 6.62 13.23 -3.75
N ALA A 3 7.77 12.57 -3.90
CA ALA A 3 9.08 13.19 -3.75
C ALA A 3 9.44 14.08 -4.94
N GLN A 4 10.36 15.03 -4.74
CA GLN A 4 10.92 15.94 -5.76
C GLN A 4 11.38 15.22 -7.04
N HIS A 5 11.88 13.98 -6.91
CA HIS A 5 12.27 13.11 -8.04
C HIS A 5 11.24 12.00 -8.28
N ALA A 6 9.97 12.39 -8.43
CA ALA A 6 8.85 11.46 -8.66
C ALA A 6 9.03 10.52 -9.88
N PHE A 7 9.99 10.81 -10.75
CA PHE A 7 10.30 10.01 -11.96
C PHE A 7 10.78 8.60 -11.66
N HIS A 8 11.44 8.35 -10.53
CA HIS A 8 11.97 7.02 -10.21
C HIS A 8 10.91 5.93 -10.19
N HIS A 9 9.66 6.30 -9.87
CA HIS A 9 8.53 5.36 -9.88
C HIS A 9 8.14 4.96 -11.31
N VAL A 10 8.28 5.87 -12.27
CA VAL A 10 7.87 5.68 -13.66
C VAL A 10 8.99 5.09 -14.50
N GLU A 11 10.26 5.29 -14.13
CA GLU A 11 11.44 4.86 -14.89
C GLU A 11 11.50 3.35 -15.13
N GLN A 12 10.97 2.56 -14.21
CA GLN A 12 10.93 1.10 -14.35
C GLN A 12 9.77 0.61 -15.25
N HIS A 13 8.90 1.51 -15.69
CA HIS A 13 7.67 1.20 -16.41
C HIS A 13 7.49 1.99 -17.71
N LEU A 14 8.58 2.51 -18.28
CA LEU A 14 8.58 3.39 -19.47
C LEU A 14 7.92 2.77 -20.69
N GLU A 15 7.88 1.43 -20.79
CA GLU A 15 7.24 0.72 -21.88
C GLU A 15 5.71 0.64 -21.79
N LYS A 16 5.14 0.94 -20.62
CA LYS A 16 3.69 0.98 -20.41
C LYS A 16 3.11 2.34 -20.78
N THR A 17 1.82 2.37 -21.08
CA THR A 17 1.06 3.62 -21.07
C THR A 17 0.70 4.02 -19.63
N PRO A 18 0.40 5.29 -19.34
CA PRO A 18 -0.10 5.72 -18.02
C PRO A 18 -1.29 4.90 -17.51
N ASN A 19 -2.24 4.60 -18.38
CA ASN A 19 -3.41 3.77 -18.07
C ASN A 19 -3.01 2.36 -17.65
N GLU A 20 -2.12 1.72 -18.41
CA GLU A 20 -1.59 0.40 -18.08
C GLU A 20 -0.79 0.41 -16.77
N TYR A 21 -0.05 1.48 -16.50
CA TYR A 21 0.71 1.65 -15.26
C TYR A 21 -0.20 1.74 -14.03
N ILE A 22 -1.26 2.57 -14.05
CA ILE A 22 -2.23 2.66 -12.96
C ILE A 22 -2.89 1.28 -12.74
N ARG A 23 -3.34 0.63 -13.80
CA ARG A 23 -3.98 -0.69 -13.71
C ARG A 23 -3.04 -1.76 -13.19
N TRP A 24 -1.79 -1.77 -13.59
CA TRP A 24 -0.77 -2.68 -13.04
C TRP A 24 -0.51 -2.42 -11.56
N ARG A 25 -0.37 -1.15 -11.18
CA ARG A 25 -0.04 -0.73 -9.81
C ARG A 25 -1.10 -1.16 -8.81
N PHE A 26 -2.38 -1.01 -9.17
CA PHE A 26 -3.52 -1.27 -8.28
C PHE A 26 -4.30 -2.56 -8.59
N GLN A 27 -3.82 -3.43 -9.46
CA GLN A 27 -4.58 -4.60 -9.97
C GLN A 27 -5.06 -5.58 -8.88
N HIS A 28 -4.44 -5.58 -7.70
CA HIS A 28 -4.82 -6.45 -6.58
C HIS A 28 -5.53 -5.71 -5.45
N GLY A 29 -5.93 -4.46 -5.70
CA GLY A 29 -6.54 -3.60 -4.69
C GLY A 29 -5.55 -2.95 -3.71
N ASP A 30 -4.26 -3.29 -3.82
CA ASP A 30 -3.17 -2.72 -3.02
C ASP A 30 -2.23 -1.93 -3.93
N ASP A 31 -1.64 -0.85 -3.41
CA ASP A 31 -0.59 -0.10 -4.12
C ASP A 31 0.73 -0.89 -4.09
N LYS A 32 1.12 -1.48 -5.23
CA LYS A 32 2.33 -2.29 -5.32
C LYS A 32 3.61 -1.53 -4.99
N GLU A 33 3.67 -0.22 -5.31
CA GLU A 33 4.86 0.57 -5.04
C GLU A 33 4.96 1.01 -3.58
N ALA A 34 3.83 1.31 -2.92
CA ALA A 34 3.82 1.57 -1.48
C ALA A 34 4.33 0.35 -0.72
N LEU A 35 3.84 -0.85 -1.08
CA LEU A 35 4.26 -2.10 -0.44
C LEU A 35 5.76 -2.40 -0.61
N ALA A 36 6.34 -2.09 -1.77
CA ALA A 36 7.76 -2.31 -2.02
C ALA A 36 8.65 -1.40 -1.14
N LYS A 37 8.17 -0.20 -0.78
CA LYS A 37 8.91 0.73 0.10
C LYS A 37 8.86 0.32 1.57
N ASP A 38 7.72 -0.15 2.04
CA ASP A 38 7.50 -0.46 3.46
C ASP A 38 8.34 -1.65 3.96
N THR A 39 8.64 -2.61 3.08
CA THR A 39 9.56 -3.71 3.40
C THR A 39 11.01 -3.27 3.65
N MET A 40 11.36 -2.04 3.28
CA MET A 40 12.74 -1.52 3.39
C MET A 40 13.00 -0.67 4.66
N GLN A 41 12.00 -0.34 5.48
CA GLN A 41 12.14 0.65 6.56
C GLN A 41 12.23 0.08 7.99
N LEU A 42 12.37 -1.22 8.16
CA LEU A 42 12.66 -1.78 9.47
C LEU A 42 14.13 -1.54 9.83
N THR A 43 14.38 -0.97 11.01
CA THR A 43 15.74 -0.91 11.56
C THR A 43 16.25 -2.31 11.87
N ASP A 44 17.56 -2.48 11.99
CA ASP A 44 18.13 -3.80 12.29
C ASP A 44 17.64 -4.34 13.65
N GLU A 45 17.47 -3.44 14.63
CA GLU A 45 16.88 -3.79 15.94
C GLU A 45 15.43 -4.28 15.82
N GLU A 46 14.62 -3.62 15.00
CA GLU A 46 13.23 -4.03 14.75
C GLU A 46 13.17 -5.37 14.01
N ARG A 47 14.08 -5.60 13.05
CA ARG A 47 14.19 -6.89 12.34
C ARG A 47 14.53 -8.04 13.25
N GLU A 48 15.42 -7.83 14.20
CA GLU A 48 15.76 -8.87 15.19
C GLU A 48 14.60 -9.10 16.16
N LYS A 49 13.96 -8.03 16.64
CA LYS A 49 12.85 -8.14 17.57
C LYS A 49 11.66 -8.92 17.03
N VAL A 50 11.30 -8.73 15.75
CA VAL A 50 10.18 -9.48 15.12
C VAL A 50 10.51 -10.94 14.86
N LYS A 51 11.79 -11.33 14.92
CA LYS A 51 12.21 -12.75 14.83
C LYS A 51 12.09 -13.50 16.15
N GLU A 52 11.92 -12.81 17.27
CA GLU A 52 11.79 -13.43 18.58
C GLU A 52 10.48 -14.23 18.68
N PRO A 53 10.51 -15.40 19.36
CA PRO A 53 9.30 -16.17 19.60
C PRO A 53 8.33 -15.43 20.52
N CYS A 54 7.09 -15.29 20.10
CA CYS A 54 6.01 -14.69 20.87
C CYS A 54 5.28 -15.75 21.69
N THR A 55 4.86 -15.42 22.90
CA THR A 55 4.14 -16.32 23.79
C THR A 55 2.64 -16.24 23.57
N PHE A 56 2.01 -17.36 23.25
CA PHE A 56 0.57 -17.53 23.05
C PHE A 56 -0.02 -18.45 24.11
N GLU A 57 -1.23 -18.14 24.54
CA GLU A 57 -2.04 -19.04 25.36
C GLU A 57 -2.97 -19.80 24.41
N ILE A 58 -2.87 -21.12 24.44
CA ILE A 58 -3.75 -22.03 23.73
C ILE A 58 -4.54 -22.86 24.73
N GLU A 59 -5.81 -23.11 24.41
CA GLU A 59 -6.68 -23.97 25.19
C GLU A 59 -6.88 -25.28 24.43
N ASP A 60 -6.67 -26.42 25.07
CA ASP A 60 -6.90 -27.73 24.47
C ASP A 60 -8.40 -28.09 24.50
N ASP A 61 -8.77 -29.17 23.82
CA ASP A 61 -10.16 -29.66 23.76
C ASP A 61 -10.73 -30.02 25.14
N LYS A 62 -9.90 -30.08 26.18
CA LYS A 62 -10.26 -30.36 27.57
C LYS A 62 -10.31 -29.12 28.46
N GLY A 63 -10.12 -27.93 27.86
CA GLY A 63 -10.15 -26.65 28.57
C GLY A 63 -8.86 -26.30 29.34
N ASN A 64 -7.78 -27.07 29.17
CA ASN A 64 -6.51 -26.76 29.82
C ASN A 64 -5.77 -25.68 29.03
N LYS A 65 -5.31 -24.63 29.72
CA LYS A 65 -4.53 -23.56 29.13
C LYS A 65 -3.06 -23.88 29.18
N SER A 66 -2.40 -23.86 28.02
CA SER A 66 -0.96 -24.03 27.90
C SER A 66 -0.34 -22.82 27.22
N LYS A 67 0.92 -22.51 27.57
CA LYS A 67 1.68 -21.44 26.93
C LYS A 67 2.63 -22.05 25.91
N VAL A 68 2.50 -21.60 24.67
CA VAL A 68 3.37 -21.99 23.56
C VAL A 68 4.15 -20.80 23.03
N LYS A 69 5.33 -21.03 22.52
CA LYS A 69 6.15 -20.02 21.87
C LYS A 69 6.18 -20.26 20.37
N TRP A 70 5.60 -19.35 19.62
CA TRP A 70 5.60 -19.41 18.15
C TRP A 70 6.20 -18.14 17.57
N ARG A 71 6.86 -18.28 16.43
CA ARG A 71 7.36 -17.14 15.66
C ARG A 71 6.29 -16.72 14.64
N ILE A 72 6.00 -15.42 14.62
CA ILE A 72 5.14 -14.83 13.59
C ILE A 72 5.97 -14.72 12.31
N GLU A 73 5.46 -15.21 11.21
CA GLU A 73 6.05 -15.09 9.87
C GLU A 73 5.65 -13.78 9.24
N LYS A 74 4.34 -13.49 9.25
CA LYS A 74 3.76 -12.26 8.69
C LYS A 74 2.37 -11.99 9.24
N LEU A 75 1.90 -10.75 9.04
CA LEU A 75 0.48 -10.39 9.14
C LEU A 75 -0.16 -10.61 7.76
N THR A 76 -1.28 -11.36 7.70
CA THR A 76 -1.90 -11.80 6.44
C THR A 76 -2.79 -10.75 5.78
N GLY A 77 -3.08 -9.65 6.49
CA GLY A 77 -3.98 -8.59 6.05
C GLY A 77 -5.41 -8.72 6.60
N GLY A 78 -5.72 -9.81 7.31
CA GLY A 78 -6.97 -9.94 8.06
C GLY A 78 -6.99 -8.99 9.26
N ARG A 79 -8.07 -8.19 9.40
CA ARG A 79 -8.28 -7.24 10.47
C ARG A 79 -9.73 -7.30 10.95
N LYS A 80 -9.93 -7.29 12.26
CA LYS A 80 -11.24 -7.17 12.88
C LYS A 80 -11.18 -6.33 14.14
N THR A 81 -12.31 -5.75 14.55
CA THR A 81 -12.42 -5.00 15.80
C THR A 81 -13.29 -5.80 16.78
N VAL A 82 -12.74 -6.11 17.96
CA VAL A 82 -13.42 -6.84 19.02
C VAL A 82 -13.35 -6.01 20.31
N LYS A 83 -14.48 -5.69 20.91
CA LYS A 83 -14.57 -4.92 22.19
C LYS A 83 -13.71 -3.63 22.18
N LYS A 84 -13.75 -2.86 21.09
CA LYS A 84 -12.98 -1.63 20.87
C LYS A 84 -11.46 -1.83 20.69
N GLU A 85 -10.96 -3.04 20.65
CA GLU A 85 -9.57 -3.34 20.32
C GLU A 85 -9.48 -3.91 18.90
N THR A 86 -8.48 -3.46 18.14
CA THR A 86 -8.22 -4.00 16.81
C THR A 86 -7.35 -5.24 16.94
N GLU A 87 -7.73 -6.31 16.25
CA GLU A 87 -6.98 -7.54 16.15
C GLU A 87 -6.56 -7.79 14.70
N TYR A 88 -5.35 -8.29 14.50
CA TYR A 88 -4.77 -8.63 13.20
C TYR A 88 -4.52 -10.12 13.09
N GLU A 89 -4.79 -10.66 11.92
CA GLU A 89 -4.51 -12.06 11.62
C GLU A 89 -3.01 -12.27 11.39
N VAL A 90 -2.42 -13.22 12.10
CA VAL A 90 -1.02 -13.58 12.00
C VAL A 90 -0.85 -15.00 11.50
N GLN A 91 0.15 -15.22 10.66
CA GLN A 91 0.62 -16.52 10.21
C GLN A 91 1.93 -16.85 10.93
N PHE A 92 2.10 -18.12 11.31
CA PHE A 92 3.26 -18.59 12.03
C PHE A 92 4.24 -19.33 11.13
N VAL A 93 5.52 -19.20 11.42
CA VAL A 93 6.60 -19.87 10.67
C VAL A 93 6.40 -21.38 10.67
N GLY A 94 6.36 -21.97 9.47
CA GLY A 94 6.21 -23.41 9.29
C GLY A 94 4.80 -23.96 9.54
N MET A 95 3.80 -23.10 9.73
CA MET A 95 2.41 -23.52 9.92
C MET A 95 1.55 -23.18 8.70
N THR A 96 0.48 -23.97 8.51
CA THR A 96 -0.50 -23.76 7.45
C THR A 96 -1.44 -22.61 7.79
N TYR A 97 -2.13 -22.07 6.78
CA TYR A 97 -3.13 -21.01 6.92
C TYR A 97 -4.21 -21.32 7.96
N ASN A 98 -4.61 -22.57 8.10
CA ASN A 98 -5.61 -22.99 9.08
C ASN A 98 -5.15 -22.79 10.55
N SER A 99 -3.88 -22.56 10.78
CA SER A 99 -3.31 -22.29 12.10
C SER A 99 -3.24 -20.78 12.41
N ASN A 100 -3.65 -19.92 11.48
CA ASN A 100 -3.65 -18.47 11.68
C ASN A 100 -4.51 -18.09 12.89
N ARG A 101 -4.11 -17.03 13.58
CA ARG A 101 -4.83 -16.49 14.75
C ARG A 101 -4.92 -14.99 14.69
N TYR A 102 -5.98 -14.47 15.32
CA TYR A 102 -6.11 -13.04 15.56
C TYR A 102 -5.41 -12.64 16.85
N VAL A 103 -4.59 -11.61 16.78
CA VAL A 103 -3.79 -11.07 17.90
C VAL A 103 -4.06 -9.59 18.03
N SER A 104 -4.25 -9.13 19.27
CA SER A 104 -4.56 -7.73 19.53
C SER A 104 -3.40 -6.80 19.17
N ALA A 105 -3.74 -5.59 18.71
CA ALA A 105 -2.78 -4.52 18.38
C ALA A 105 -1.80 -4.26 19.52
N THR A 106 -2.31 -4.23 20.75
CA THR A 106 -1.51 -4.00 21.96
C THR A 106 -0.41 -5.04 22.16
N LYS A 107 -0.71 -6.34 21.91
CA LYS A 107 0.28 -7.41 22.01
C LYS A 107 1.31 -7.33 20.86
N LEU A 108 0.84 -7.11 19.64
CA LEU A 108 1.70 -6.96 18.47
C LEU A 108 2.66 -5.77 18.60
N ALA A 109 2.20 -4.64 19.12
CA ALA A 109 3.06 -3.49 19.38
C ALA A 109 4.19 -3.80 20.38
N LYS A 110 3.87 -4.53 21.46
CA LYS A 110 4.88 -4.99 22.44
C LYS A 110 5.93 -5.91 21.81
N TRP A 111 5.55 -6.70 20.83
CA TRP A 111 6.44 -7.62 20.10
C TRP A 111 7.16 -6.97 18.91
N GLY A 112 6.98 -5.66 18.67
CA GLY A 112 7.69 -4.91 17.64
C GLY A 112 7.01 -4.89 16.26
N PHE A 113 5.76 -5.33 16.14
CA PHE A 113 5.02 -5.40 14.88
C PHE A 113 4.27 -4.11 14.52
N THR A 114 4.58 -2.96 15.14
CA THR A 114 3.86 -1.70 14.90
C THR A 114 3.86 -1.29 13.43
N LYS A 115 5.02 -1.33 12.77
CA LYS A 115 5.12 -0.98 11.34
C LYS A 115 4.35 -1.96 10.44
N HIS A 116 4.36 -3.25 10.79
CA HIS A 116 3.59 -4.25 10.05
C HIS A 116 2.08 -4.03 10.17
N MET A 117 1.59 -3.59 11.33
CA MET A 117 0.18 -3.23 11.51
C MET A 117 -0.19 -2.01 10.65
N LEU A 118 0.66 -0.97 10.58
CA LEU A 118 0.43 0.19 9.72
C LEU A 118 0.31 -0.21 8.25
N VAL A 119 1.15 -1.12 7.76
CA VAL A 119 1.06 -1.66 6.40
C VAL A 119 -0.29 -2.37 6.16
N VAL A 120 -0.76 -3.16 7.13
CA VAL A 120 -2.07 -3.82 7.03
C VAL A 120 -3.19 -2.79 7.02
N ASP A 121 -3.13 -1.78 7.89
CA ASP A 121 -4.14 -0.72 7.98
C ASP A 121 -4.21 0.09 6.69
N GLU A 122 -3.05 0.42 6.11
CA GLU A 122 -2.97 1.10 4.83
C GLU A 122 -3.58 0.27 3.70
N LYS A 123 -3.26 -1.02 3.63
CA LYS A 123 -3.88 -1.94 2.65
C LYS A 123 -5.39 -2.01 2.78
N VAL A 124 -5.91 -2.08 4.01
CA VAL A 124 -7.36 -2.10 4.27
C VAL A 124 -8.00 -0.79 3.83
N ALA A 125 -7.36 0.34 4.11
CA ALA A 125 -7.83 1.66 3.68
C ALA A 125 -7.80 1.81 2.15
N GLN A 126 -6.72 1.38 1.49
CA GLN A 126 -6.59 1.38 0.04
C GLN A 126 -7.65 0.51 -0.63
N ARG A 127 -7.91 -0.70 -0.10
CA ARG A 127 -8.97 -1.57 -0.61
C ARG A 127 -10.35 -0.93 -0.48
N ALA A 128 -10.63 -0.29 0.63
CA ALA A 128 -11.88 0.45 0.83
C ALA A 128 -12.03 1.59 -0.20
N GLY A 129 -10.95 2.31 -0.51
CA GLY A 129 -10.92 3.34 -1.56
C GLY A 129 -11.00 2.75 -2.99
N ALA A 130 -10.32 1.63 -3.25
CA ALA A 130 -10.32 0.97 -4.55
C ALA A 130 -11.71 0.42 -4.94
N PHE A 131 -12.54 0.04 -3.98
CA PHE A 131 -13.93 -0.35 -4.23
C PHE A 131 -14.83 0.83 -4.65
N ALA A 132 -14.43 2.07 -4.37
CA ALA A 132 -15.18 3.26 -4.77
C ALA A 132 -15.08 3.50 -6.29
N THR A 133 -13.94 3.15 -6.93
CA THR A 133 -13.73 3.32 -8.37
C THR A 133 -13.21 2.02 -8.99
N PRO A 134 -14.01 1.30 -9.79
CA PRO A 134 -13.56 0.09 -10.46
C PRO A 134 -12.34 0.34 -11.37
N LEU A 135 -11.34 -0.54 -11.31
CA LEU A 135 -10.08 -0.43 -12.06
C LEU A 135 -10.29 -0.84 -13.54
N THR A 136 -11.03 -0.03 -14.28
CA THR A 136 -11.26 -0.20 -15.72
C THR A 136 -10.39 0.76 -16.55
N THR A 137 -10.18 0.44 -17.82
CA THR A 137 -9.49 1.35 -18.75
C THR A 137 -10.17 2.71 -18.82
N ALA A 138 -11.50 2.75 -18.87
CA ALA A 138 -12.27 3.98 -18.96
C ALA A 138 -12.16 4.85 -17.68
N ASN A 139 -12.18 4.23 -16.50
CA ASN A 139 -12.02 4.96 -15.25
C ASN A 139 -10.60 5.48 -15.06
N ALA A 140 -9.59 4.69 -15.42
CA ALA A 140 -8.19 5.13 -15.39
C ALA A 140 -7.94 6.27 -16.38
N GLU A 141 -8.55 6.22 -17.59
CA GLU A 141 -8.50 7.29 -18.60
C GLU A 141 -9.11 8.58 -18.06
N LYS A 142 -10.33 8.52 -17.54
CA LYS A 142 -11.00 9.67 -16.94
C LYS A 142 -10.18 10.28 -15.79
N HIS A 143 -9.64 9.45 -14.93
CA HIS A 143 -8.83 9.90 -13.81
C HIS A 143 -7.53 10.59 -14.25
N LEU A 144 -6.92 10.14 -15.37
CA LEU A 144 -5.76 10.79 -15.95
C LEU A 144 -6.15 12.15 -16.59
N GLU A 145 -7.32 12.23 -17.24
CA GLU A 145 -7.87 13.48 -17.77
C GLU A 145 -8.17 14.49 -16.64
N ASP A 146 -8.68 14.04 -15.50
CA ASP A 146 -8.97 14.90 -14.32
C ASP A 146 -7.69 15.58 -13.77
N VAL A 147 -6.52 14.99 -13.94
CA VAL A 147 -5.22 15.61 -13.60
C VAL A 147 -4.56 16.33 -14.79
N GLY A 148 -5.30 16.55 -15.88
CA GLY A 148 -4.84 17.29 -17.06
C GLY A 148 -3.91 16.48 -17.97
N LEU A 149 -4.04 15.16 -18.03
CA LEU A 149 -3.35 14.31 -19.01
C LEU A 149 -4.36 13.76 -20.02
N ASP A 150 -4.39 14.35 -21.21
CA ASP A 150 -5.32 13.98 -22.27
C ASP A 150 -5.26 12.48 -22.62
N LYS A 151 -6.36 11.95 -23.11
CA LYS A 151 -6.53 10.55 -23.51
C LYS A 151 -5.43 10.01 -24.43
N GLU A 152 -4.97 10.81 -25.37
CA GLU A 152 -3.89 10.44 -26.29
C GLU A 152 -2.61 10.08 -25.53
N PHE A 153 -2.23 10.90 -24.54
CA PHE A 153 -1.05 10.66 -23.70
C PHE A 153 -1.32 9.64 -22.60
N GLY A 154 -2.53 9.61 -22.05
CA GLY A 154 -2.90 8.72 -20.97
C GLY A 154 -3.05 7.28 -21.37
N THR A 155 -3.61 6.99 -22.56
CA THR A 155 -4.02 5.65 -22.96
C THR A 155 -3.25 5.12 -24.16
N HIS A 156 -2.81 5.99 -25.09
CA HIS A 156 -2.22 5.55 -26.37
C HIS A 156 -0.71 5.78 -26.45
N THR A 157 -0.14 6.66 -25.63
CA THR A 157 1.28 7.01 -25.65
C THR A 157 2.04 6.29 -24.54
N ARG A 158 3.19 5.69 -24.85
CA ARG A 158 4.06 5.08 -23.84
C ARG A 158 4.71 6.15 -22.96
N MET A 159 4.94 5.83 -21.70
CA MET A 159 5.56 6.76 -20.76
C MET A 159 6.98 7.19 -21.17
N SER A 160 7.70 6.38 -21.96
CA SER A 160 8.99 6.76 -22.55
C SER A 160 8.92 8.02 -23.42
N ALA A 161 7.80 8.22 -24.13
CA ALA A 161 7.59 9.35 -25.06
C ALA A 161 6.97 10.59 -24.38
N LEU A 162 6.57 10.49 -23.11
CA LEU A 162 5.99 11.62 -22.37
C LEU A 162 7.06 12.63 -21.95
N SER A 163 6.68 13.92 -21.95
CA SER A 163 7.49 14.98 -21.36
C SER A 163 7.62 14.80 -19.84
N GLY A 164 8.58 15.53 -19.24
CA GLY A 164 8.78 15.54 -17.79
C GLY A 164 7.51 15.90 -17.02
N GLY A 165 6.83 16.98 -17.41
CA GLY A 165 5.57 17.41 -16.78
C GLY A 165 4.46 16.38 -16.92
N GLN A 166 4.34 15.75 -18.09
CA GLN A 166 3.36 14.66 -18.28
C GLN A 166 3.64 13.46 -17.39
N LYS A 167 4.90 13.08 -17.20
CA LYS A 167 5.29 12.01 -16.27
C LYS A 167 4.94 12.34 -14.82
N VAL A 168 5.10 13.60 -14.41
CA VAL A 168 4.69 14.05 -13.07
C VAL A 168 3.18 13.93 -12.90
N LYS A 169 2.37 14.30 -13.90
CA LYS A 169 0.92 14.10 -13.88
C LYS A 169 0.56 12.63 -13.67
N VAL A 170 1.26 11.70 -14.33
CA VAL A 170 1.05 10.25 -14.13
C VAL A 170 1.32 9.84 -12.67
N VAL A 171 2.41 10.32 -12.07
CA VAL A 171 2.74 10.01 -10.68
C VAL A 171 1.70 10.55 -9.71
N ILE A 172 1.22 11.78 -9.94
CA ILE A 172 0.17 12.39 -9.13
C ILE A 172 -1.14 11.64 -9.30
N ALA A 173 -1.55 11.33 -10.53
CA ALA A 173 -2.75 10.52 -10.78
C ALA A 173 -2.67 9.17 -10.04
N ALA A 174 -1.53 8.50 -10.12
CA ALA A 174 -1.33 7.23 -9.41
C ALA A 174 -1.40 7.40 -7.88
N ALA A 175 -0.82 8.47 -7.33
CA ALA A 175 -0.91 8.75 -5.89
C ALA A 175 -2.35 9.04 -5.44
N MET A 176 -3.16 9.67 -6.28
CA MET A 176 -4.56 10.04 -5.99
C MET A 176 -5.56 8.91 -6.28
N TRP A 177 -5.19 7.88 -7.03
CA TRP A 177 -6.10 6.78 -7.41
C TRP A 177 -6.78 6.10 -6.21
N ALA A 178 -6.02 5.86 -5.15
CA ALA A 178 -6.52 5.22 -3.93
C ALA A 178 -7.30 6.16 -3.00
N LEU A 179 -7.63 7.38 -3.44
CA LEU A 179 -8.35 8.42 -2.67
C LEU A 179 -7.72 8.66 -1.29
N PRO A 180 -6.43 8.98 -1.19
CA PRO A 180 -5.79 9.23 0.09
C PRO A 180 -6.40 10.46 0.76
N HIS A 181 -6.52 10.43 2.10
CA HIS A 181 -7.02 11.56 2.88
C HIS A 181 -6.06 12.76 2.90
N ILE A 182 -4.76 12.50 2.71
CA ILE A 182 -3.71 13.52 2.69
C ILE A 182 -2.71 13.17 1.60
N VAL A 183 -2.39 14.12 0.73
CA VAL A 183 -1.32 14.03 -0.25
C VAL A 183 -0.26 15.07 0.09
N ILE A 184 0.98 14.63 0.25
CA ILE A 184 2.13 15.51 0.50
C ILE A 184 2.94 15.57 -0.79
N LEU A 185 3.07 16.77 -1.35
CA LEU A 185 3.83 17.05 -2.57
C LEU A 185 5.11 17.83 -2.19
N ASP A 186 6.25 17.35 -2.68
CA ASP A 186 7.55 17.98 -2.46
C ASP A 186 7.98 18.69 -3.74
N GLU A 187 7.99 20.02 -3.72
CA GLU A 187 8.31 20.91 -4.84
C GLU A 187 7.58 20.57 -6.17
N PRO A 188 6.25 20.42 -6.17
CA PRO A 188 5.51 19.97 -7.36
C PRO A 188 5.58 20.98 -8.52
N THR A 189 5.92 22.24 -8.22
CA THR A 189 5.97 23.32 -9.21
C THR A 189 7.16 23.21 -10.17
N ASN A 190 8.19 22.47 -9.84
CA ASN A 190 9.40 22.37 -10.68
C ASN A 190 9.14 21.71 -12.04
N TYR A 191 8.06 20.93 -12.18
CA TYR A 191 7.76 20.15 -13.37
C TYR A 191 6.33 20.30 -13.89
N LEU A 192 5.50 21.11 -13.21
CA LEU A 192 4.11 21.34 -13.58
C LEU A 192 3.95 22.75 -14.14
N ASP A 193 3.24 22.85 -15.25
CA ASP A 193 2.79 24.12 -15.79
C ASP A 193 1.62 24.69 -14.96
N ARG A 194 1.25 25.94 -15.24
CA ARG A 194 0.22 26.66 -14.50
C ARG A 194 -1.15 25.99 -14.59
N ASP A 195 -1.46 25.39 -15.74
CA ASP A 195 -2.75 24.73 -15.98
C ASP A 195 -2.82 23.41 -15.19
N SER A 196 -1.71 22.68 -15.10
CA SER A 196 -1.60 21.45 -14.30
C SER A 196 -1.72 21.72 -12.80
N LEU A 197 -1.18 22.84 -12.31
CA LEU A 197 -1.35 23.25 -10.91
C LEU A 197 -2.81 23.63 -10.62
N GLY A 198 -3.50 24.24 -11.57
CA GLY A 198 -4.93 24.54 -11.47
C GLY A 198 -5.84 23.30 -11.41
N ALA A 199 -5.42 22.20 -12.04
CA ALA A 199 -6.16 20.93 -12.01
C ALA A 199 -5.99 20.17 -10.67
N LEU A 200 -5.03 20.59 -9.83
CA LEU A 200 -4.78 19.98 -8.50
C LEU A 200 -5.43 20.76 -7.35
N ALA A 201 -5.93 21.97 -7.63
CA ALA A 201 -6.58 22.85 -6.64
C ALA A 201 -8.09 22.62 -6.59
#